data_9f19f237cb5724257a57f82a14238153
#
_entry.id   9f19f237cb5724257a57f82a14238153
#
_cell.length_a   1.000
_cell.length_b   1.000
_cell.length_c   1.000
_cell.angle_alpha   90.00
_cell.angle_beta   90.00
_cell.angle_gamma   90.00
#
_symmetry.space_group_name_H-M   'P 1'
#
loop_
_entity.id
_entity.type
_entity.pdbx_description
1 polymer ?
#
loop_
_entity_poly.entity_id
_entity_poly.type
_entity_poly.pdbx_seq_one_letter_code
_entity_poly.pdbx_strand_id
1 'polypeptide(L)'
;NLTIIFSSFSGTSNINSSELSVIVLRSVEIMHSYFSSSAAAQSLILSNTTSLPVTKEPFNELASCVQEFIEKNIALPEIFNKDGVFRVFTQIIISIFSLNTREGGSLNEVGKIEANRAAFAYMLNWVNQSS
;
A
#
# COMPACT_ATOMS: atom_id res chain seq x y z
N ASN A 1 -6.67 -16.08 -12.44
CA ASN A 1 -5.45 -15.35 -12.24
C ASN A 1 -5.57 -13.91 -12.74
N LEU A 2 -5.00 -13.00 -12.00
CA LEU A 2 -5.16 -11.56 -12.25
C LEU A 2 -4.67 -11.14 -13.62
N THR A 3 -3.58 -11.72 -14.09
CA THR A 3 -3.03 -11.38 -15.40
C THR A 3 -4.02 -11.67 -16.52
N ILE A 4 -4.70 -12.80 -16.45
CA ILE A 4 -5.69 -13.17 -17.44
C ILE A 4 -6.89 -12.23 -17.37
N ILE A 5 -7.33 -11.88 -16.16
CA ILE A 5 -8.44 -10.95 -15.97
C ILE A 5 -8.12 -9.60 -16.61
N PHE A 6 -6.92 -9.08 -16.37
CA PHE A 6 -6.53 -7.80 -16.94
C PHE A 6 -6.38 -7.86 -18.46
N SER A 7 -5.93 -8.98 -18.99
CA SER A 7 -5.87 -9.15 -20.44
C SER A 7 -7.26 -9.03 -21.06
N SER A 8 -8.28 -9.54 -20.37
CA SER A 8 -9.66 -9.44 -20.84
C SER A 8 -10.17 -8.00 -20.86
N PHE A 9 -9.62 -7.14 -20.02
CA PHE A 9 -10.05 -5.75 -19.93
C PHE A 9 -9.09 -4.77 -20.60
N SER A 10 -8.15 -5.27 -21.37
CA SER A 10 -7.10 -4.43 -21.94
C SER A 10 -7.63 -3.36 -22.90
N GLY A 11 -8.85 -3.50 -23.39
CA GLY A 11 -9.46 -2.51 -24.27
C GLY A 11 -10.10 -1.35 -23.55
N THR A 12 -10.18 -1.39 -22.23
CA THR A 12 -10.80 -0.32 -21.45
C THR A 12 -9.73 0.56 -20.83
N SER A 13 -10.04 1.83 -20.68
CA SER A 13 -9.11 2.79 -20.08
C SER A 13 -9.29 2.90 -18.57
N ASN A 14 -10.39 2.37 -18.03
CA ASN A 14 -10.71 2.51 -16.61
C ASN A 14 -10.50 1.20 -15.87
N ILE A 15 -9.96 1.32 -14.68
CA ILE A 15 -9.77 0.19 -13.80
C ILE A 15 -11.08 -0.05 -13.04
N ASN A 16 -11.49 -1.30 -12.99
CA ASN A 16 -12.61 -1.72 -12.18
C ASN A 16 -12.24 -1.57 -10.70
N SER A 17 -13.13 -0.98 -9.89
CA SER A 17 -12.87 -0.80 -8.48
C SER A 17 -12.68 -2.12 -7.74
N SER A 18 -13.31 -3.21 -8.22
CA SER A 18 -13.11 -4.55 -7.65
C SER A 18 -11.67 -5.03 -7.85
N GLU A 19 -11.10 -4.78 -9.02
CA GLU A 19 -9.72 -5.16 -9.30
C GLU A 19 -8.74 -4.36 -8.46
N LEU A 20 -9.00 -3.07 -8.31
CA LEU A 20 -8.18 -2.22 -7.45
C LEU A 20 -8.27 -2.68 -6.01
N SER A 21 -9.46 -3.02 -5.53
CA SER A 21 -9.69 -3.53 -4.19
C SER A 21 -8.86 -4.78 -3.91
N VAL A 22 -8.85 -5.72 -4.85
CA VAL A 22 -8.09 -6.96 -4.70
C VAL A 22 -6.60 -6.68 -4.58
N ILE A 23 -6.05 -5.84 -5.45
CA ILE A 23 -4.60 -5.60 -5.44
C ILE A 23 -4.16 -4.77 -4.23
N VAL A 24 -4.99 -3.82 -3.78
CA VAL A 24 -4.70 -3.05 -2.58
C VAL A 24 -4.71 -3.98 -1.36
N LEU A 25 -5.71 -4.84 -1.23
CA LEU A 25 -5.77 -5.78 -0.13
C LEU A 25 -4.55 -6.70 -0.13
N ARG A 26 -4.15 -7.18 -1.29
CA ARG A 26 -2.97 -8.03 -1.41
C ARG A 26 -1.71 -7.31 -0.94
N SER A 27 -1.56 -6.04 -1.33
CA SER A 27 -0.43 -5.22 -0.91
C SER A 27 -0.39 -5.08 0.60
N VAL A 28 -1.55 -4.80 1.20
CA VAL A 28 -1.65 -4.64 2.65
C VAL A 28 -1.34 -5.96 3.36
N GLU A 29 -1.84 -7.08 2.84
CA GLU A 29 -1.57 -8.40 3.42
C GLU A 29 -0.09 -8.75 3.39
N ILE A 30 0.58 -8.46 2.28
CA ILE A 30 2.01 -8.72 2.15
C ILE A 30 2.78 -7.88 3.15
N MET A 31 2.45 -6.60 3.26
CA MET A 31 3.10 -5.71 4.22
C MET A 31 2.82 -6.14 5.66
N HIS A 32 1.59 -6.53 5.96
CA HIS A 32 1.22 -6.99 7.29
C HIS A 32 2.03 -8.22 7.69
N SER A 33 2.16 -9.17 6.78
CA SER A 33 2.95 -10.38 7.02
C SER A 33 4.42 -10.04 7.27
N TYR A 34 4.97 -9.14 6.46
CA TYR A 34 6.35 -8.71 6.59
C TYR A 34 6.60 -8.05 7.95
N PHE A 35 5.75 -7.09 8.32
CA PHE A 35 5.92 -6.37 9.60
C PHE A 35 5.61 -7.24 10.81
N SER A 36 4.81 -8.28 10.65
CA SER A 36 4.51 -9.21 11.75
C SER A 36 5.64 -10.19 12.00
N SER A 37 6.46 -10.49 10.99
CA SER A 37 7.45 -11.56 11.07
C SER A 37 8.89 -11.08 11.19
N SER A 38 9.15 -9.79 11.06
CA SER A 38 10.52 -9.27 11.03
C SER A 38 10.72 -8.20 12.09
N ALA A 39 11.69 -8.42 12.98
CA ALA A 39 12.04 -7.42 13.99
C ALA A 39 12.57 -6.14 13.36
N ALA A 40 13.33 -6.27 12.27
CA ALA A 40 13.85 -5.10 11.55
C ALA A 40 12.71 -4.28 10.95
N ALA A 41 11.70 -4.97 10.41
CA ALA A 41 10.54 -4.28 9.84
C ALA A 41 9.73 -3.60 10.94
N GLN A 42 9.58 -4.24 12.10
CA GLN A 42 8.88 -3.63 13.22
C GLN A 42 9.59 -2.36 13.69
N SER A 43 10.91 -2.33 13.63
CA SER A 43 11.66 -1.11 13.93
C SER A 43 11.28 0.02 12.98
N LEU A 44 11.04 -0.30 11.72
CA LEU A 44 10.64 0.71 10.73
C LEU A 44 9.30 1.35 11.09
N ILE A 45 8.30 0.54 11.45
CA ILE A 45 7.00 1.11 11.82
C ILE A 45 7.06 1.85 13.14
N LEU A 46 7.87 1.42 14.06
CA LEU A 46 8.01 2.13 15.35
C LEU A 46 8.75 3.45 15.18
N SER A 47 9.80 3.47 14.36
CA SER A 47 10.56 4.71 14.13
C SER A 47 9.75 5.75 13.38
N ASN A 48 8.72 5.32 12.67
CA ASN A 48 7.83 6.23 11.95
C ASN A 48 7.08 7.17 12.89
N THR A 49 7.07 6.87 14.18
CA THR A 49 6.38 7.67 15.19
C THR A 49 7.29 8.64 15.94
N THR A 50 8.57 8.64 15.64
CA THR A 50 9.53 9.51 16.32
C THR A 50 9.72 10.81 15.53
N SER A 51 10.17 11.84 16.20
CA SER A 51 10.51 13.10 15.55
C SER A 51 11.92 13.10 14.97
N LEU A 52 12.67 12.04 15.17
CA LEU A 52 14.02 11.95 14.66
C LEU A 52 14.01 11.66 13.16
N PRO A 53 14.95 12.22 12.42
CA PRO A 53 15.06 11.88 11.00
C PRO A 53 15.32 10.39 10.83
N VAL A 54 14.46 9.74 10.08
CA VAL A 54 14.62 8.33 9.74
C VAL A 54 15.40 8.25 8.44
N THR A 55 16.26 7.26 8.31
CA THR A 55 16.90 6.98 7.04
C THR A 55 15.81 6.73 6.01
N LYS A 56 15.75 7.54 4.97
CA LYS A 56 14.66 7.46 3.99
C LYS A 56 14.74 6.25 3.09
N GLU A 57 15.92 5.65 2.96
CA GLU A 57 16.13 4.57 2.02
C GLU A 57 15.26 3.34 2.25
N PRO A 58 15.15 2.79 3.48
CA PRO A 58 14.30 1.62 3.68
C PRO A 58 12.83 1.89 3.34
N PHE A 59 12.35 3.09 3.66
CA PHE A 59 11.00 3.48 3.33
C PHE A 59 10.81 3.60 1.82
N ASN A 60 11.74 4.24 1.13
CA ASN A 60 11.66 4.43 -0.31
C ASN A 60 11.76 3.09 -1.04
N GLU A 61 12.58 2.18 -0.56
CA GLU A 61 12.68 0.84 -1.13
C GLU A 61 11.36 0.09 -0.99
N LEU A 62 10.73 0.19 0.17
CA LEU A 62 9.45 -0.45 0.39
C LEU A 62 8.39 0.14 -0.52
N ALA A 63 8.34 1.47 -0.64
CA ALA A 63 7.39 2.14 -1.51
C ALA A 63 7.59 1.74 -2.97
N SER A 64 8.84 1.61 -3.40
CA SER A 64 9.16 1.17 -4.76
C SER A 64 8.73 -0.27 -5.00
N CYS A 65 8.93 -1.14 -4.03
CA CYS A 65 8.49 -2.54 -4.14
C CYS A 65 6.97 -2.63 -4.25
N VAL A 66 6.26 -1.84 -3.45
CA VAL A 66 4.80 -1.80 -3.50
C VAL A 66 4.33 -1.29 -4.86
N GLN A 67 4.95 -0.22 -5.36
CA GLN A 67 4.62 0.34 -6.65
C GLN A 67 4.82 -0.68 -7.77
N GLU A 68 5.98 -1.34 -7.78
CA GLU A 68 6.27 -2.37 -8.78
C GLU A 68 5.26 -3.50 -8.74
N PHE A 69 4.91 -3.94 -7.54
CA PHE A 69 3.93 -5.01 -7.37
C PHE A 69 2.58 -4.62 -7.96
N ILE A 70 2.11 -3.43 -7.67
CA ILE A 70 0.81 -2.97 -8.16
C ILE A 70 0.86 -2.76 -9.67
N GLU A 71 1.89 -2.09 -10.17
CA GLU A 71 2.00 -1.81 -11.61
C GLU A 71 2.17 -3.07 -12.45
N LYS A 72 2.77 -4.10 -11.86
CA LYS A 72 2.95 -5.38 -12.54
C LYS A 72 1.64 -6.15 -12.66
N ASN A 73 0.73 -5.94 -11.74
CA ASN A 73 -0.51 -6.73 -11.66
C ASN A 73 -1.73 -6.02 -12.20
N ILE A 74 -1.71 -4.71 -12.28
CA ILE A 74 -2.83 -3.96 -12.87
C ILE A 74 -2.29 -2.81 -13.73
N ALA A 75 -3.09 -2.42 -14.72
CA ALA A 75 -2.77 -1.28 -15.57
C ALA A 75 -3.38 -0.03 -14.93
N LEU A 76 -2.52 0.83 -14.36
CA LEU A 76 -2.97 2.07 -13.77
C LEU A 76 -3.09 3.16 -14.82
N PRO A 77 -4.03 4.09 -14.68
CA PRO A 77 -4.08 5.25 -15.55
C PRO A 77 -2.89 6.16 -15.27
N GLU A 78 -2.70 7.14 -16.12
CA GLU A 78 -1.68 8.15 -15.90
C GLU A 78 -2.01 8.93 -14.65
N ILE A 79 -1.09 8.95 -13.69
CA ILE A 79 -1.29 9.65 -12.42
C ILE A 79 -0.16 10.66 -12.27
N PHE A 80 -0.51 11.91 -12.00
CA PHE A 80 0.47 12.95 -11.76
C PHE A 80 1.28 12.60 -10.51
N ASN A 81 2.61 12.68 -10.62
CA ASN A 81 3.51 12.37 -9.51
C ASN A 81 3.28 10.97 -8.93
N LYS A 82 3.24 9.99 -9.81
CA LYS A 82 2.94 8.62 -9.43
C LYS A 82 3.83 8.10 -8.29
N ASP A 83 5.12 8.38 -8.36
CA ASP A 83 6.06 7.91 -7.31
C ASP A 83 5.69 8.51 -5.95
N GLY A 84 5.31 9.78 -5.93
CA GLY A 84 4.87 10.43 -4.70
C GLY A 84 3.57 9.84 -4.17
N VAL A 85 2.65 9.51 -5.07
CA VAL A 85 1.39 8.87 -4.70
C VAL A 85 1.66 7.52 -4.01
N PHE A 86 2.58 6.73 -4.54
CA PHE A 86 2.91 5.45 -3.92
C PHE A 86 3.65 5.61 -2.60
N ARG A 87 4.44 6.67 -2.44
CA ARG A 87 5.04 6.96 -1.14
C ARG A 87 3.98 7.28 -0.10
N VAL A 88 2.97 8.08 -0.47
CA VAL A 88 1.86 8.39 0.45
C VAL A 88 1.04 7.14 0.74
N PHE A 89 0.74 6.35 -0.27
CA PHE A 89 0.02 5.08 -0.10
C PHE A 89 0.73 4.19 0.93
N THR A 90 2.03 4.02 0.77
CA THR A 90 2.83 3.21 1.68
C THR A 90 2.85 3.81 3.08
N GLN A 91 2.97 5.13 3.18
CA GLN A 91 2.99 5.83 4.46
C GLN A 91 1.66 5.66 5.21
N ILE A 92 0.55 5.69 4.51
CA ILE A 92 -0.76 5.47 5.13
C ILE A 92 -0.79 4.10 5.82
N ILE A 93 -0.35 3.07 5.12
CA ILE A 93 -0.34 1.71 5.66
C ILE A 93 0.57 1.62 6.88
N ILE A 94 1.78 2.15 6.78
CA ILE A 94 2.76 2.10 7.87
C ILE A 94 2.25 2.87 9.09
N SER A 95 1.64 4.03 8.87
CA SER A 95 1.13 4.83 9.98
C SER A 95 0.04 4.11 10.75
N ILE A 96 -0.84 3.43 10.05
CA ILE A 96 -1.93 2.68 10.68
C ILE A 96 -1.36 1.46 11.41
N PHE A 97 -0.40 0.77 10.82
CA PHE A 97 0.27 -0.35 11.48
C PHE A 97 0.97 0.11 12.75
N SER A 98 1.62 1.26 12.69
CA SER A 98 2.31 1.84 13.84
C SER A 98 1.33 2.16 14.97
N LEU A 99 0.23 2.81 14.65
CA LEU A 99 -0.81 3.13 15.63
C LEU A 99 -1.39 1.86 16.24
N ASN A 100 -1.71 0.88 15.41
CA ASN A 100 -2.27 -0.38 15.88
C ASN A 100 -1.30 -1.10 16.84
N THR A 101 -0.02 -1.12 16.48
CA THR A 101 1.00 -1.76 17.33
C THR A 101 1.13 -1.06 18.68
N ARG A 102 1.11 0.26 18.67
CA ARG A 102 1.24 1.03 19.92
C ARG A 102 0.02 0.86 20.82
N GLU A 103 -1.17 0.80 20.24
CA GLU A 103 -2.40 0.68 21.03
C GLU A 103 -2.60 -0.73 21.57
N GLY A 104 -2.26 -1.74 20.79
CA GLY A 104 -2.52 -3.12 21.17
C GLY A 104 -1.31 -3.93 21.59
N GLY A 105 -0.13 -3.34 21.54
CA GLY A 105 1.10 -4.04 21.89
C GLY A 105 1.68 -4.89 20.76
N SER A 106 0.91 -5.14 19.72
CA SER A 106 1.38 -5.88 18.55
C SER A 106 0.49 -5.59 17.36
N LEU A 107 1.03 -5.79 16.17
CA LEU A 107 0.25 -5.63 14.94
C LEU A 107 -0.75 -6.79 14.83
N ASN A 108 -2.02 -6.48 14.66
CA ASN A 108 -3.08 -7.48 14.61
C ASN A 108 -4.03 -7.24 13.42
N GLU A 109 -5.13 -8.01 13.36
CA GLU A 109 -6.07 -7.95 12.25
C GLU A 109 -6.75 -6.60 12.10
N VAL A 110 -6.99 -5.88 13.19
CA VAL A 110 -7.62 -4.57 13.13
C VAL A 110 -6.74 -3.62 12.32
N GLY A 111 -5.42 -3.66 12.55
CA GLY A 111 -4.48 -2.85 11.78
C GLY A 111 -4.54 -3.15 10.29
N LYS A 112 -4.64 -4.42 9.93
CA LYS A 112 -4.74 -4.82 8.53
C LYS A 112 -6.03 -4.30 7.90
N ILE A 113 -7.14 -4.45 8.57
CA ILE A 113 -8.45 -4.03 8.05
C ILE A 113 -8.49 -2.52 7.84
N GLU A 114 -8.04 -1.77 8.83
CA GLU A 114 -8.08 -0.31 8.74
C GLU A 114 -7.07 0.24 7.74
N ALA A 115 -5.89 -0.37 7.63
CA ALA A 115 -4.92 0.04 6.63
C ALA A 115 -5.46 -0.20 5.22
N ASN A 116 -6.11 -1.34 5.00
CA ASN A 116 -6.71 -1.63 3.71
C ASN A 116 -7.80 -0.61 3.36
N ARG A 117 -8.65 -0.28 4.31
CA ARG A 117 -9.73 0.68 4.09
C ARG A 117 -9.18 2.04 3.69
N ALA A 118 -8.21 2.54 4.43
CA ALA A 118 -7.63 3.86 4.17
C ALA A 118 -6.83 3.89 2.87
N ALA A 119 -6.01 2.88 2.64
CA ALA A 119 -5.18 2.82 1.44
C ALA A 119 -6.03 2.68 0.18
N PHE A 120 -7.07 1.87 0.23
CA PHE A 120 -7.98 1.71 -0.91
C PHE A 120 -8.69 3.02 -1.23
N ALA A 121 -9.21 3.71 -0.21
CA ALA A 121 -9.89 4.99 -0.43
C ALA A 121 -8.97 6.01 -1.08
N TYR A 122 -7.73 6.06 -0.65
CA TYR A 122 -6.74 6.97 -1.21
C TYR A 122 -6.46 6.66 -2.69
N MET A 123 -6.19 5.41 -3.01
CA MET A 123 -5.89 5.01 -4.39
C MET A 123 -7.10 5.17 -5.29
N LEU A 124 -8.28 4.83 -4.79
CA LEU A 124 -9.51 4.96 -5.57
C LEU A 124 -9.74 6.42 -5.97
N ASN A 125 -9.45 7.34 -5.06
CA ASN A 125 -9.59 8.75 -5.35
C ASN A 125 -8.68 9.19 -6.52
N TRP A 126 -7.44 8.72 -6.52
CA TRP A 126 -6.49 9.05 -7.59
C TRP A 126 -6.91 8.43 -8.92
N VAL A 127 -7.32 7.19 -8.90
CA VAL A 127 -7.75 6.48 -10.12
C VAL A 127 -8.98 7.16 -10.72
N ASN A 128 -9.94 7.55 -9.89
CA ASN A 128 -11.15 8.23 -10.37
C ASN A 128 -10.84 9.61 -10.94
N GLN A 129 -9.90 10.33 -10.35
CA GLN A 129 -9.52 11.66 -10.84
C GLN A 129 -8.79 11.57 -12.18
N SER A 130 -8.10 10.49 -12.44
CA SER A 130 -7.31 10.32 -13.65
C SER A 130 -8.14 9.86 -14.85
N SER A 131 -9.32 9.36 -14.59
CA SER A 131 -10.23 8.95 -15.68
C SER A 131 -11.17 10.09 -16.09
#